data_b5e5c03bc06bbc25cec19cf333cfa50b
#
_entry.id   b5e5c03bc06bbc25cec19cf333cfa50b
#
_cell.length_a   1.000
_cell.length_b   1.000
_cell.length_c   1.000
_cell.angle_alpha   90.00
_cell.angle_beta   90.00
_cell.angle_gamma   90.00
#
_symmetry.space_group_name_H-M   'P 1'
#
loop_
_entity.id
_entity.type
_entity.pdbx_description
1 polymer ?
#
loop_
_entity_poly.entity_id
_entity_poly.type
_entity_poly.pdbx_seq_one_letter_code
_entity_poly.pdbx_strand_id
1 'polypeptide(L)'
;MKCPKCQNDNYEGARFCTHCGFVLPRESRAKKFFMALLHAFLYVALFMGIQTVITFMYSFALSFSLVGSILFSGNLDAYDAELITEQLMNHVYENLHTVMLIAGLVTVLALAISFRIRHKDAVKEMHVSKIPLIRAPWYVVLGISLQPVTNFLLGFLPESLLNDFAETNTLSYTTGPLGIELLNVVILTPIVEELIFRGLAFTRMRRGMSTTLAVLISAAVFGAVHGHPVSFIYASVLGVVLALLMLKNNDSVIAPILCHAGFNGGSYLLQLLLGESESTPLYLAVTVASLAMLILSSFMTLRPIPDKE
;
A
#
# COMPACT_ATOMS: atom_id res chain seq x y z
N MET A 1 -28.27 12.64 14.15
CA MET A 1 -28.92 13.18 12.92
C MET A 1 -30.01 14.15 13.31
N LYS A 2 -30.23 15.24 12.53
CA LYS A 2 -31.32 16.21 12.80
C LYS A 2 -32.65 15.70 12.26
N CYS A 3 -33.71 15.87 13.06
CA CYS A 3 -35.05 15.55 12.65
C CYS A 3 -35.55 16.53 11.58
N PRO A 4 -36.02 16.09 10.40
CA PRO A 4 -36.49 16.99 9.35
C PRO A 4 -37.76 17.74 9.74
N LYS A 5 -38.52 17.26 10.76
CA LYS A 5 -39.77 17.87 11.20
C LYS A 5 -39.55 18.94 12.30
N CYS A 6 -38.69 18.69 13.28
CA CYS A 6 -38.53 19.58 14.44
C CYS A 6 -37.11 20.04 14.68
N GLN A 7 -36.14 19.68 13.82
CA GLN A 7 -34.73 20.04 13.88
C GLN A 7 -33.97 19.57 15.13
N ASN A 8 -34.61 18.77 16.01
CA ASN A 8 -33.97 18.24 17.20
C ASN A 8 -32.89 17.21 16.85
N ASP A 9 -31.77 17.19 17.56
CA ASP A 9 -30.68 16.24 17.37
C ASP A 9 -31.07 14.86 17.94
N ASN A 10 -30.83 13.83 17.15
CA ASN A 10 -31.06 12.42 17.51
C ASN A 10 -29.75 11.62 17.35
N TYR A 11 -29.62 10.54 18.14
CA TYR A 11 -28.49 9.63 18.00
C TYR A 11 -28.49 8.95 16.62
N GLU A 12 -27.33 8.54 16.17
CA GLU A 12 -27.16 7.88 14.88
C GLU A 12 -27.86 6.50 14.90
N GLY A 13 -28.73 6.27 13.92
CA GLY A 13 -29.53 5.03 13.85
C GLY A 13 -30.90 5.08 14.55
N ALA A 14 -31.29 6.20 15.18
CA ALA A 14 -32.64 6.37 15.74
C ALA A 14 -33.71 6.10 14.67
N ARG A 15 -34.75 5.34 15.04
CA ARG A 15 -35.91 5.06 14.16
C ARG A 15 -36.92 6.19 14.20
N PHE A 16 -37.07 6.84 15.33
CA PHE A 16 -38.02 7.91 15.62
C PHE A 16 -37.29 9.07 16.27
N CYS A 17 -37.76 10.27 16.00
CA CYS A 17 -37.28 11.44 16.72
C CYS A 17 -37.64 11.33 18.19
N THR A 18 -36.68 11.48 19.09
CA THR A 18 -36.87 11.41 20.52
C THR A 18 -37.74 12.55 21.06
N HIS A 19 -37.85 13.66 20.31
CA HIS A 19 -38.62 14.83 20.70
C HIS A 19 -40.06 14.85 20.15
N CYS A 20 -40.23 14.55 18.82
CA CYS A 20 -41.56 14.70 18.19
C CYS A 20 -42.14 13.39 17.62
N GLY A 21 -41.50 12.25 17.83
CA GLY A 21 -41.97 10.94 17.35
C GLY A 21 -41.91 10.74 15.84
N PHE A 22 -41.43 11.71 15.06
CA PHE A 22 -41.35 11.61 13.60
C PHE A 22 -40.45 10.44 13.19
N VAL A 23 -40.90 9.62 12.21
CA VAL A 23 -40.12 8.51 11.64
C VAL A 23 -38.95 9.10 10.87
N LEU A 24 -37.71 8.83 11.38
CA LEU A 24 -36.51 9.36 10.76
C LEU A 24 -36.15 8.56 9.49
N PRO A 25 -35.80 9.26 8.39
CA PRO A 25 -35.46 8.61 7.14
C PRO A 25 -34.21 7.73 7.31
N ARG A 26 -34.31 6.48 6.89
CA ARG A 26 -33.15 5.57 6.89
C ARG A 26 -32.50 5.60 5.51
N GLU A 27 -31.18 5.75 5.50
CA GLU A 27 -30.45 5.47 4.28
C GLU A 27 -30.58 3.99 3.91
N SER A 28 -30.86 3.71 2.63
CA SER A 28 -30.93 2.34 2.15
C SER A 28 -29.58 1.64 2.31
N ARG A 29 -29.59 0.33 2.56
CA ARG A 29 -28.34 -0.46 2.65
C ARG A 29 -27.52 -0.35 1.37
N ALA A 30 -28.17 -0.33 0.21
CA ALA A 30 -27.52 -0.16 -1.08
C ALA A 30 -26.81 1.21 -1.17
N LYS A 31 -27.46 2.31 -0.74
CA LYS A 31 -26.83 3.64 -0.74
C LYS A 31 -25.58 3.66 0.15
N LYS A 32 -25.67 3.11 1.38
CA LYS A 32 -24.50 3.02 2.29
C LYS A 32 -23.36 2.23 1.66
N PHE A 33 -23.66 1.10 1.04
CA PHE A 33 -22.68 0.26 0.36
C PHE A 33 -21.97 1.01 -0.78
N PHE A 34 -22.75 1.61 -1.71
CA PHE A 34 -22.17 2.36 -2.84
C PHE A 34 -21.38 3.59 -2.38
N MET A 35 -21.85 4.32 -1.38
CA MET A 35 -21.11 5.47 -0.83
C MET A 35 -19.81 5.06 -0.15
N ALA A 36 -19.79 3.92 0.52
CA ALA A 36 -18.58 3.37 1.13
C ALA A 36 -17.53 2.99 0.07
N LEU A 37 -17.95 2.31 -1.00
CA LEU A 37 -17.08 1.99 -2.13
C LEU A 37 -16.58 3.25 -2.85
N LEU A 38 -17.47 4.21 -3.13
CA LEU A 38 -17.10 5.45 -3.79
C LEU A 38 -16.04 6.22 -2.99
N HIS A 39 -16.22 6.37 -1.67
CA HIS A 39 -15.23 7.05 -0.84
C HIS A 39 -13.89 6.30 -0.81
N ALA A 40 -13.93 4.96 -0.71
CA ALA A 40 -12.72 4.15 -0.76
C ALA A 40 -11.99 4.31 -2.09
N PHE A 41 -12.73 4.23 -3.21
CA PHE A 41 -12.20 4.41 -4.55
C PHE A 41 -11.58 5.80 -4.74
N LEU A 42 -12.21 6.87 -4.25
CA LEU A 42 -11.68 8.23 -4.37
C LEU A 42 -10.32 8.40 -3.67
N TYR A 43 -10.09 7.75 -2.53
CA TYR A 43 -8.76 7.79 -1.87
C TYR A 43 -7.70 7.05 -2.68
N VAL A 44 -8.04 5.87 -3.21
CA VAL A 44 -7.12 5.09 -4.06
C VAL A 44 -6.85 5.85 -5.37
N ALA A 45 -7.88 6.41 -6.00
CA ALA A 45 -7.76 7.19 -7.22
C ALA A 45 -6.92 8.47 -7.02
N LEU A 46 -7.06 9.15 -5.87
CA LEU A 46 -6.22 10.29 -5.52
C LEU A 46 -4.74 9.88 -5.43
N PHE A 47 -4.44 8.78 -4.74
CA PHE A 47 -3.10 8.26 -4.62
C PHE A 47 -2.48 7.91 -5.98
N MET A 48 -3.17 7.08 -6.76
CA MET A 48 -2.72 6.68 -8.10
C MET A 48 -2.59 7.91 -9.03
N GLY A 49 -3.53 8.84 -8.94
CA GLY A 49 -3.51 10.07 -9.73
C GLY A 49 -2.30 10.95 -9.42
N ILE A 50 -1.96 11.14 -8.14
CA ILE A 50 -0.76 11.91 -7.75
C ILE A 50 0.50 11.23 -8.28
N GLN A 51 0.63 9.91 -8.13
CA GLN A 51 1.79 9.17 -8.65
C GLN A 51 1.90 9.33 -10.17
N THR A 52 0.79 9.12 -10.89
CA THR A 52 0.77 9.26 -12.36
C THR A 52 1.14 10.67 -12.81
N VAL A 53 0.57 11.71 -12.19
CA VAL A 53 0.86 13.11 -12.56
C VAL A 53 2.32 13.44 -12.30
N ILE A 54 2.88 13.08 -11.14
CA ILE A 54 4.28 13.40 -10.82
C ILE A 54 5.24 12.65 -11.76
N THR A 55 4.99 11.36 -12.03
CA THR A 55 5.79 10.58 -12.98
C THR A 55 5.71 11.18 -14.40
N PHE A 56 4.51 11.53 -14.83
CA PHE A 56 4.31 12.19 -16.13
C PHE A 56 5.06 13.53 -16.23
N MET A 57 4.95 14.40 -15.22
CA MET A 57 5.65 15.69 -15.18
C MET A 57 7.16 15.51 -15.22
N TYR A 58 7.70 14.52 -14.48
CA TYR A 58 9.12 14.20 -14.51
C TYR A 58 9.56 13.73 -15.89
N SER A 59 8.85 12.75 -16.48
CA SER A 59 9.15 12.22 -17.82
C SER A 59 9.05 13.30 -18.89
N PHE A 60 8.05 14.19 -18.79
CA PHE A 60 7.87 15.32 -19.71
C PHE A 60 9.04 16.31 -19.61
N ALA A 61 9.42 16.72 -18.41
CA ALA A 61 10.53 17.64 -18.20
C ALA A 61 11.85 17.05 -18.71
N LEU A 62 12.08 15.74 -18.48
CA LEU A 62 13.25 15.04 -18.97
C LEU A 62 13.27 14.97 -20.51
N SER A 63 12.14 14.62 -21.15
CA SER A 63 12.01 14.60 -22.61
C SER A 63 12.29 15.97 -23.20
N PHE A 64 11.75 17.03 -22.60
CA PHE A 64 11.99 18.41 -23.06
C PHE A 64 13.46 18.80 -22.95
N SER A 65 14.14 18.41 -21.87
CA SER A 65 15.56 18.65 -21.65
C SER A 65 16.42 17.93 -22.70
N LEU A 66 16.14 16.64 -22.95
CA LEU A 66 16.89 15.82 -23.93
C LEU A 66 16.72 16.37 -25.35
N VAL A 67 15.49 16.60 -25.78
CA VAL A 67 15.22 17.16 -27.12
C VAL A 67 15.80 18.58 -27.26
N GLY A 68 15.68 19.39 -26.21
CA GLY A 68 16.29 20.73 -26.18
C GLY A 68 17.81 20.66 -26.36
N SER A 69 18.51 19.78 -25.66
CA SER A 69 19.96 19.63 -25.80
C SER A 69 20.40 19.24 -27.21
N ILE A 70 19.65 18.38 -27.90
CA ILE A 70 19.90 17.98 -29.28
C ILE A 70 19.71 19.17 -30.24
N LEU A 71 18.62 19.88 -30.11
CA LEU A 71 18.33 21.07 -30.95
C LEU A 71 19.37 22.20 -30.79
N PHE A 72 19.80 22.43 -29.53
CA PHE A 72 20.82 23.49 -29.25
C PHE A 72 22.25 23.05 -29.63
N SER A 73 22.54 21.74 -29.70
CA SER A 73 23.84 21.25 -30.16
C SER A 73 24.07 21.45 -31.65
N GLY A 74 23.01 21.68 -32.43
CA GLY A 74 23.06 21.81 -33.89
C GLY A 74 23.36 20.48 -34.62
N ASN A 75 23.47 19.39 -33.91
CA ASN A 75 23.79 18.06 -34.46
C ASN A 75 22.50 17.26 -34.67
N LEU A 76 21.77 17.60 -35.75
CA LEU A 76 20.52 16.93 -36.11
C LEU A 76 20.74 15.49 -36.60
N ASP A 77 21.97 15.16 -37.05
CA ASP A 77 22.33 13.77 -37.43
C ASP A 77 22.39 12.83 -36.20
N ALA A 78 22.46 13.38 -34.99
CA ALA A 78 22.35 12.63 -33.74
C ALA A 78 20.88 12.34 -33.34
N TYR A 79 19.90 12.75 -34.14
CA TYR A 79 18.49 12.47 -33.89
C TYR A 79 18.14 11.03 -34.28
N ASP A 80 18.43 10.12 -33.38
CA ASP A 80 17.96 8.75 -33.41
C ASP A 80 16.83 8.60 -32.40
N ALA A 81 15.61 8.42 -32.88
CA ALA A 81 14.42 8.33 -32.03
C ALA A 81 14.47 7.10 -31.10
N GLU A 82 15.10 6.00 -31.53
CA GLU A 82 15.25 4.79 -30.73
C GLU A 82 16.25 5.02 -29.60
N LEU A 83 17.40 5.60 -29.89
CA LEU A 83 18.41 5.97 -28.88
C LEU A 83 17.88 6.97 -27.84
N ILE A 84 17.11 7.97 -28.29
CA ILE A 84 16.48 8.96 -27.38
C ILE A 84 15.46 8.27 -26.49
N THR A 85 14.66 7.37 -27.03
CA THR A 85 13.68 6.61 -26.27
C THR A 85 14.36 5.72 -25.23
N GLU A 86 15.43 5.03 -25.57
CA GLU A 86 16.23 4.23 -24.66
C GLU A 86 16.84 5.08 -23.55
N GLN A 87 17.47 6.21 -23.88
CA GLN A 87 18.03 7.13 -22.90
C GLN A 87 16.95 7.67 -21.96
N LEU A 88 15.78 8.04 -22.47
CA LEU A 88 14.65 8.51 -21.68
C LEU A 88 14.20 7.44 -20.69
N MET A 89 14.01 6.22 -21.16
CA MET A 89 13.58 5.09 -20.32
C MET A 89 14.60 4.79 -19.23
N ASN A 90 15.90 4.73 -19.58
CA ASN A 90 16.97 4.51 -18.62
C ASN A 90 16.96 5.59 -17.50
N HIS A 91 16.86 6.86 -17.87
CA HIS A 91 16.78 7.94 -16.88
C HIS A 91 15.52 7.89 -16.00
N VAL A 92 14.37 7.50 -16.57
CA VAL A 92 13.14 7.30 -15.80
C VAL A 92 13.32 6.17 -14.79
N TYR A 93 13.90 5.04 -15.18
CA TYR A 93 14.16 3.92 -14.27
C TYR A 93 15.20 4.25 -13.19
N GLU A 94 16.32 4.89 -13.55
CA GLU A 94 17.35 5.33 -12.59
C GLU A 94 16.79 6.23 -11.48
N ASN A 95 15.78 7.01 -11.79
CA ASN A 95 15.18 7.97 -10.87
C ASN A 95 13.81 7.53 -10.33
N LEU A 96 13.35 6.33 -10.68
CA LEU A 96 12.01 5.85 -10.35
C LEU A 96 11.72 5.95 -8.84
N HIS A 97 12.62 5.46 -7.99
CA HIS A 97 12.44 5.49 -6.54
C HIS A 97 12.45 6.91 -5.98
N THR A 98 13.23 7.83 -6.56
CA THR A 98 13.21 9.25 -6.19
C THR A 98 11.87 9.89 -6.53
N VAL A 99 11.36 9.63 -7.73
CA VAL A 99 10.05 10.14 -8.20
C VAL A 99 8.92 9.60 -7.34
N MET A 100 8.93 8.30 -7.04
CA MET A 100 7.93 7.66 -6.18
C MET A 100 8.00 8.17 -4.73
N LEU A 101 9.20 8.42 -4.20
CA LEU A 101 9.39 9.02 -2.88
C LEU A 101 8.77 10.42 -2.83
N ILE A 102 9.01 11.27 -3.83
CA ILE A 102 8.39 12.59 -3.93
C ILE A 102 6.87 12.46 -4.03
N ALA A 103 6.37 11.57 -4.88
CA ALA A 103 4.93 11.33 -5.03
C ALA A 103 4.26 10.86 -3.73
N GLY A 104 4.94 9.97 -2.97
CA GLY A 104 4.48 9.53 -1.66
C GLY A 104 4.40 10.69 -0.65
N LEU A 105 5.44 11.52 -0.56
CA LEU A 105 5.46 12.71 0.30
C LEU A 105 4.36 13.71 -0.07
N VAL A 106 4.19 13.99 -1.37
CA VAL A 106 3.12 14.86 -1.88
C VAL A 106 1.75 14.30 -1.53
N THR A 107 1.57 12.99 -1.62
CA THR A 107 0.30 12.32 -1.25
C THR A 107 -0.04 12.53 0.23
N VAL A 108 0.93 12.29 1.13
CA VAL A 108 0.73 12.49 2.58
C VAL A 108 0.42 13.96 2.88
N LEU A 109 1.15 14.89 2.24
CA LEU A 109 0.92 16.32 2.40
C LEU A 109 -0.46 16.73 1.90
N ALA A 110 -0.88 16.26 0.73
CA ALA A 110 -2.20 16.54 0.14
C ALA A 110 -3.34 16.05 1.06
N LEU A 111 -3.19 14.85 1.63
CA LEU A 111 -4.13 14.30 2.62
C LEU A 111 -4.17 15.16 3.88
N ALA A 112 -3.01 15.52 4.44
CA ALA A 112 -2.93 16.34 5.65
C ALA A 112 -3.58 17.71 5.44
N ILE A 113 -3.31 18.38 4.32
CA ILE A 113 -3.95 19.65 3.92
C ILE A 113 -5.46 19.47 3.76
N SER A 114 -5.90 18.42 3.04
CA SER A 114 -7.32 18.13 2.84
C SER A 114 -8.08 17.96 4.17
N PHE A 115 -7.51 17.24 5.13
CA PHE A 115 -8.12 17.10 6.46
C PHE A 115 -8.08 18.41 7.25
N ARG A 116 -6.99 19.17 7.15
CA ARG A 116 -6.89 20.49 7.79
C ARG A 116 -7.97 21.46 7.30
N ILE A 117 -8.18 21.54 5.97
CA ILE A 117 -9.22 22.37 5.36
C ILE A 117 -10.62 21.96 5.83
N ARG A 118 -10.84 20.67 6.04
CA ARG A 118 -12.13 20.11 6.53
C ARG A 118 -12.27 20.16 8.05
N HIS A 119 -11.35 20.80 8.75
CA HIS A 119 -11.29 20.86 10.23
C HIS A 119 -11.31 19.47 10.89
N LYS A 120 -10.63 18.48 10.27
CA LYS A 120 -10.52 17.11 10.74
C LYS A 120 -9.10 16.81 11.20
N ASP A 121 -9.00 15.98 12.23
CA ASP A 121 -7.71 15.47 12.71
C ASP A 121 -7.23 14.35 11.76
N ALA A 122 -6.16 14.63 11.00
CA ALA A 122 -5.60 13.70 10.04
C ALA A 122 -5.14 12.39 10.70
N VAL A 123 -4.54 12.45 11.88
CA VAL A 123 -4.04 11.29 12.62
C VAL A 123 -5.19 10.35 12.99
N LYS A 124 -6.32 10.92 13.46
CA LYS A 124 -7.52 10.14 13.78
C LYS A 124 -8.22 9.59 12.54
N GLU A 125 -8.36 10.42 11.50
CA GLU A 125 -9.04 9.98 10.26
C GLU A 125 -8.27 8.87 9.54
N MET A 126 -6.93 8.86 9.62
CA MET A 126 -6.05 7.83 9.07
C MET A 126 -5.77 6.67 10.04
N HIS A 127 -6.41 6.66 11.22
CA HIS A 127 -6.28 5.60 12.23
C HIS A 127 -4.83 5.38 12.72
N VAL A 128 -4.04 6.45 12.82
CA VAL A 128 -2.69 6.40 13.39
C VAL A 128 -2.80 6.42 14.92
N SER A 129 -2.82 5.26 15.54
CA SER A 129 -2.92 5.11 16.99
C SER A 129 -1.79 4.22 17.54
N LYS A 130 -1.48 4.40 18.81
CA LYS A 130 -0.39 3.67 19.46
C LYS A 130 -0.68 2.18 19.50
N ILE A 131 0.37 1.39 19.32
CA ILE A 131 0.41 -0.06 19.53
C ILE A 131 1.34 -0.38 20.72
N PRO A 132 1.21 -1.56 21.35
CA PRO A 132 2.16 -2.00 22.36
C PRO A 132 3.57 -2.14 21.76
N LEU A 133 4.54 -1.36 22.26
CA LEU A 133 5.91 -1.33 21.73
C LEU A 133 6.59 -2.69 21.76
N ILE A 134 6.29 -3.53 22.75
CA ILE A 134 6.79 -4.91 22.86
C ILE A 134 6.42 -5.79 21.65
N ARG A 135 5.36 -5.43 20.91
CA ARG A 135 4.92 -6.15 19.70
C ARG A 135 5.51 -5.60 18.42
N ALA A 136 6.02 -4.37 18.41
CA ALA A 136 6.51 -3.72 17.20
C ALA A 136 7.55 -4.58 16.44
N PRO A 137 8.58 -5.16 17.09
CA PRO A 137 9.54 -6.03 16.40
C PRO A 137 8.88 -7.27 15.77
N TRP A 138 7.85 -7.83 16.42
CA TRP A 138 7.18 -9.03 15.93
C TRP A 138 6.36 -8.80 14.68
N TYR A 139 5.82 -7.58 14.46
CA TYR A 139 5.17 -7.23 13.19
C TYR A 139 6.19 -7.16 12.05
N VAL A 140 7.38 -6.60 12.29
CA VAL A 140 8.47 -6.57 11.30
C VAL A 140 8.93 -7.99 10.98
N VAL A 141 9.18 -8.82 12.02
CA VAL A 141 9.59 -10.22 11.84
C VAL A 141 8.52 -11.03 11.10
N LEU A 142 7.23 -10.77 11.37
CA LEU A 142 6.12 -11.38 10.66
C LEU A 142 6.21 -11.09 9.15
N GLY A 143 6.43 -9.83 8.78
CA GLY A 143 6.60 -9.42 7.39
C GLY A 143 7.81 -10.06 6.72
N ILE A 144 8.99 -9.95 7.36
CA ILE A 144 10.23 -10.56 6.86
C ILE A 144 10.06 -12.06 6.62
N SER A 145 9.40 -12.76 7.54
CA SER A 145 9.20 -14.20 7.44
C SER A 145 8.16 -14.59 6.39
N LEU A 146 7.17 -13.74 6.16
CA LEU A 146 6.11 -13.99 5.17
C LEU A 146 6.66 -13.95 3.75
N GLN A 147 7.66 -13.14 3.48
CA GLN A 147 8.18 -12.90 2.13
C GLN A 147 8.82 -14.16 1.49
N PRO A 148 9.80 -14.90 2.11
CA PRO A 148 10.35 -16.12 1.52
C PRO A 148 9.31 -17.24 1.37
N VAL A 149 8.36 -17.34 2.30
CA VAL A 149 7.24 -18.30 2.21
C VAL A 149 6.35 -17.96 1.01
N THR A 150 6.07 -16.67 0.80
CA THR A 150 5.29 -16.21 -0.36
C THR A 150 6.02 -16.53 -1.66
N ASN A 151 7.32 -16.23 -1.77
CA ASN A 151 8.11 -16.55 -2.97
C ASN A 151 8.13 -18.06 -3.25
N PHE A 152 8.27 -18.89 -2.22
CA PHE A 152 8.21 -20.34 -2.37
C PHE A 152 6.86 -20.80 -2.95
N LEU A 153 5.75 -20.24 -2.45
CA LEU A 153 4.42 -20.56 -2.95
C LEU A 153 4.19 -20.04 -4.39
N LEU A 154 4.73 -18.87 -4.73
CA LEU A 154 4.66 -18.34 -6.10
C LEU A 154 5.43 -19.22 -7.09
N GLY A 155 6.48 -19.90 -6.66
CA GLY A 155 7.24 -20.85 -7.48
C GLY A 155 6.43 -22.02 -8.05
N PHE A 156 5.20 -22.26 -7.59
CA PHE A 156 4.26 -23.23 -8.19
C PHE A 156 3.42 -22.66 -9.34
N LEU A 157 3.55 -21.36 -9.63
CA LEU A 157 2.87 -20.75 -10.78
C LEU A 157 3.55 -21.18 -12.11
N PRO A 158 2.83 -21.07 -13.25
CA PRO A 158 3.41 -21.36 -14.56
C PRO A 158 4.67 -20.55 -14.84
N GLU A 159 5.71 -21.20 -15.36
CA GLU A 159 7.00 -20.58 -15.65
C GLU A 159 6.90 -19.35 -16.57
N SER A 160 6.01 -19.41 -17.59
CA SER A 160 5.76 -18.27 -18.47
C SER A 160 5.30 -17.02 -17.73
N LEU A 161 4.48 -17.18 -16.68
CA LEU A 161 3.99 -16.07 -15.87
C LEU A 161 5.08 -15.53 -14.93
N LEU A 162 5.96 -16.42 -14.42
CA LEU A 162 7.07 -16.03 -13.57
C LEU A 162 8.17 -15.31 -14.36
N ASN A 163 8.46 -15.75 -15.60
CA ASN A 163 9.44 -15.10 -16.47
C ASN A 163 8.98 -13.69 -16.87
N ASP A 164 7.73 -13.51 -17.27
CA ASP A 164 7.12 -12.20 -17.55
C ASP A 164 7.19 -11.27 -16.33
N PHE A 165 6.90 -11.81 -15.14
CA PHE A 165 7.02 -11.08 -13.89
C PHE A 165 8.46 -10.68 -13.55
N ALA A 166 9.43 -11.59 -13.75
CA ALA A 166 10.84 -11.33 -13.48
C ALA A 166 11.38 -10.24 -14.42
N GLU A 167 11.07 -10.31 -15.73
CA GLU A 167 11.47 -9.32 -16.72
C GLU A 167 10.95 -7.92 -16.36
N THR A 168 9.65 -7.83 -16.03
CA THR A 168 9.02 -6.56 -15.63
C THR A 168 9.64 -5.96 -14.36
N ASN A 169 10.01 -6.80 -13.37
CA ASN A 169 10.56 -6.33 -12.09
C ASN A 169 12.06 -6.07 -12.13
N THR A 170 12.84 -6.78 -12.92
CA THR A 170 14.31 -6.60 -12.99
C THR A 170 14.66 -5.14 -13.31
N LEU A 171 13.92 -4.52 -14.23
CA LEU A 171 14.08 -3.10 -14.57
C LEU A 171 13.84 -2.15 -13.38
N SER A 172 13.01 -2.53 -12.42
CA SER A 172 12.67 -1.67 -11.27
C SER A 172 13.69 -1.73 -10.13
N TYR A 173 14.42 -2.84 -9.98
CA TYR A 173 15.32 -3.07 -8.83
C TYR A 173 16.82 -2.83 -9.11
N THR A 174 17.21 -2.64 -10.37
CA THR A 174 18.63 -2.57 -10.74
C THR A 174 19.15 -1.15 -10.99
N THR A 175 18.30 -0.14 -10.93
CA THR A 175 18.63 1.22 -11.35
C THR A 175 18.42 2.22 -10.24
N GLY A 176 19.48 2.93 -9.85
CA GLY A 176 19.41 4.02 -8.88
C GLY A 176 20.16 3.78 -7.56
N PRO A 177 20.23 4.82 -6.68
CA PRO A 177 20.93 4.71 -5.40
C PRO A 177 20.18 3.82 -4.41
N LEU A 178 20.78 2.71 -3.99
CA LEU A 178 20.20 1.74 -3.05
C LEU A 178 19.59 2.39 -1.79
N GLY A 179 20.22 3.45 -1.26
CA GLY A 179 19.71 4.13 -0.07
C GLY A 179 18.36 4.80 -0.30
N ILE A 180 18.13 5.39 -1.49
CA ILE A 180 16.85 6.01 -1.87
C ILE A 180 15.81 4.93 -2.12
N GLU A 181 16.20 3.85 -2.79
CA GLU A 181 15.34 2.69 -3.02
C GLU A 181 14.84 2.09 -1.70
N LEU A 182 15.74 1.78 -0.76
CA LEU A 182 15.37 1.26 0.56
C LEU A 182 14.46 2.22 1.34
N LEU A 183 14.79 3.52 1.33
CA LEU A 183 13.95 4.54 1.98
C LEU A 183 12.54 4.58 1.37
N ASN A 184 12.45 4.49 0.04
CA ASN A 184 11.16 4.48 -0.64
C ASN A 184 10.42 3.16 -0.40
N VAL A 185 10.99 2.02 -0.79
CA VAL A 185 10.30 0.73 -0.86
C VAL A 185 10.03 0.14 0.53
N VAL A 186 10.99 0.26 1.46
CA VAL A 186 10.88 -0.37 2.79
C VAL A 186 10.20 0.55 3.81
N ILE A 187 10.30 1.87 3.65
CA ILE A 187 9.80 2.80 4.67
C ILE A 187 8.62 3.61 4.16
N LEU A 188 8.80 4.44 3.11
CA LEU A 188 7.79 5.40 2.72
C LEU A 188 6.58 4.75 2.05
N THR A 189 6.81 3.85 1.10
CA THR A 189 5.72 3.16 0.39
C THR A 189 4.78 2.42 1.35
N PRO A 190 5.25 1.57 2.30
CA PRO A 190 4.37 0.97 3.30
C PRO A 190 3.59 1.98 4.14
N ILE A 191 4.22 3.09 4.53
CA ILE A 191 3.52 4.14 5.28
C ILE A 191 2.37 4.71 4.46
N VAL A 192 2.65 5.17 3.23
CA VAL A 192 1.66 5.82 2.36
C VAL A 192 0.54 4.86 2.01
N GLU A 193 0.88 3.64 1.62
CA GLU A 193 -0.10 2.63 1.21
C GLU A 193 -1.00 2.22 2.37
N GLU A 194 -0.46 1.95 3.55
CA GLU A 194 -1.30 1.55 4.68
C GLU A 194 -2.18 2.70 5.18
N LEU A 195 -1.71 3.95 5.14
CA LEU A 195 -2.55 5.11 5.44
C LEU A 195 -3.75 5.20 4.49
N ILE A 196 -3.55 4.92 3.20
CA ILE A 196 -4.60 5.01 2.18
C ILE A 196 -5.48 3.77 2.19
N PHE A 197 -4.89 2.59 2.06
CA PHE A 197 -5.66 1.34 1.89
C PHE A 197 -6.31 0.89 3.19
N ARG A 198 -5.63 0.97 4.34
CA ARG A 198 -6.16 0.53 5.64
C ARG A 198 -6.77 1.68 6.41
N GLY A 199 -6.03 2.77 6.57
CA GLY A 199 -6.51 3.93 7.31
C GLY A 199 -7.75 4.58 6.71
N LEU A 200 -7.79 4.75 5.40
CA LEU A 200 -8.88 5.46 4.73
C LEU A 200 -9.83 4.53 3.98
N ALA A 201 -9.37 3.79 2.98
CA ALA A 201 -10.26 3.01 2.10
C ALA A 201 -10.99 1.89 2.86
N PHE A 202 -10.27 1.01 3.53
CA PHE A 202 -10.83 -0.11 4.29
C PHE A 202 -11.79 0.35 5.40
N THR A 203 -11.42 1.38 6.14
CA THR A 203 -12.32 1.91 7.19
C THR A 203 -13.60 2.53 6.63
N ARG A 204 -13.56 3.12 5.43
CA ARG A 204 -14.77 3.59 4.74
C ARG A 204 -15.62 2.44 4.25
N MET A 205 -15.02 1.38 3.68
CA MET A 205 -15.73 0.15 3.26
C MET A 205 -16.50 -0.48 4.43
N ARG A 206 -15.88 -0.60 5.62
CA ARG A 206 -16.53 -1.15 6.83
C ARG A 206 -17.77 -0.39 7.29
N ARG A 207 -17.96 0.86 6.89
CA ARG A 207 -19.17 1.64 7.22
C ARG A 207 -20.39 1.23 6.39
N GLY A 208 -20.16 0.60 5.23
CA GLY A 208 -21.23 0.24 4.29
C GLY A 208 -21.45 -1.25 4.09
N MET A 209 -20.52 -2.10 4.55
CA MET A 209 -20.55 -3.55 4.36
C MET A 209 -20.01 -4.31 5.57
N SER A 210 -20.13 -5.65 5.55
CA SER A 210 -19.54 -6.50 6.60
C SER A 210 -18.02 -6.39 6.61
N THR A 211 -17.40 -6.55 7.79
CA THR A 211 -15.94 -6.50 7.94
C THR A 211 -15.24 -7.53 7.03
N THR A 212 -15.75 -8.74 6.93
CA THR A 212 -15.20 -9.78 6.04
C THR A 212 -15.19 -9.33 4.58
N LEU A 213 -16.31 -8.79 4.09
CA LEU A 213 -16.40 -8.30 2.71
C LEU A 213 -15.45 -7.11 2.49
N ALA A 214 -15.34 -6.20 3.45
CA ALA A 214 -14.40 -5.08 3.40
C ALA A 214 -12.94 -5.55 3.35
N VAL A 215 -12.56 -6.59 4.12
CA VAL A 215 -11.21 -7.21 4.06
C VAL A 215 -10.96 -7.74 2.65
N LEU A 216 -11.87 -8.54 2.10
CA LEU A 216 -11.67 -9.16 0.79
C LEU A 216 -11.59 -8.13 -0.34
N ILE A 217 -12.50 -7.15 -0.36
CA ILE A 217 -12.49 -6.09 -1.40
C ILE A 217 -11.24 -5.22 -1.26
N SER A 218 -10.90 -4.78 -0.04
CA SER A 218 -9.70 -3.95 0.18
C SER A 218 -8.42 -4.68 -0.21
N ALA A 219 -8.32 -5.98 0.07
CA ALA A 219 -7.18 -6.82 -0.32
C ALA A 219 -7.11 -7.00 -1.85
N ALA A 220 -8.23 -7.26 -2.52
CA ALA A 220 -8.29 -7.38 -3.97
C ALA A 220 -7.92 -6.06 -4.68
N VAL A 221 -8.42 -4.92 -4.17
CA VAL A 221 -8.04 -3.59 -4.70
C VAL A 221 -6.57 -3.32 -4.48
N PHE A 222 -6.02 -3.68 -3.32
CA PHE A 222 -4.59 -3.54 -3.02
C PHE A 222 -3.73 -4.38 -3.97
N GLY A 223 -4.14 -5.62 -4.27
CA GLY A 223 -3.47 -6.45 -5.29
C GLY A 223 -3.58 -5.86 -6.69
N ALA A 224 -4.77 -5.35 -7.07
CA ALA A 224 -5.04 -4.85 -8.42
C ALA A 224 -4.18 -3.62 -8.80
N VAL A 225 -3.88 -2.74 -7.85
CA VAL A 225 -3.05 -1.55 -8.12
C VAL A 225 -1.58 -1.87 -8.39
N HIS A 226 -1.13 -3.11 -8.12
CA HIS A 226 0.23 -3.55 -8.44
C HIS A 226 0.42 -3.97 -9.91
N GLY A 227 -0.64 -4.02 -10.71
CA GLY A 227 -0.61 -4.08 -12.17
C GLY A 227 -0.24 -5.41 -12.82
N HIS A 228 0.49 -6.32 -12.14
CA HIS A 228 0.89 -7.62 -12.69
C HIS A 228 0.12 -8.77 -12.02
N PRO A 229 -0.27 -9.85 -12.75
CA PRO A 229 -1.02 -10.97 -12.16
C PRO A 229 -0.34 -11.65 -10.97
N VAL A 230 0.99 -11.85 -11.00
CA VAL A 230 1.75 -12.39 -9.87
C VAL A 230 1.70 -11.42 -8.69
N SER A 231 1.88 -10.12 -8.94
CA SER A 231 1.75 -9.08 -7.91
C SER A 231 0.35 -9.03 -7.32
N PHE A 232 -0.68 -9.17 -8.14
CA PHE A 232 -2.06 -9.27 -7.66
C PHE A 232 -2.25 -10.40 -6.65
N ILE A 233 -1.68 -11.59 -6.92
CA ILE A 233 -1.81 -12.75 -6.03
C ILE A 233 -1.17 -12.47 -4.68
N TYR A 234 0.14 -12.16 -4.66
CA TYR A 234 0.84 -12.01 -3.37
C TYR A 234 0.41 -10.76 -2.60
N ALA A 235 0.17 -9.64 -3.30
CA ALA A 235 -0.26 -8.43 -2.64
C ALA A 235 -1.70 -8.53 -2.11
N SER A 236 -2.60 -9.29 -2.76
CA SER A 236 -3.93 -9.57 -2.21
C SER A 236 -3.83 -10.41 -0.93
N VAL A 237 -2.98 -11.45 -0.91
CA VAL A 237 -2.76 -12.27 0.30
C VAL A 237 -2.17 -11.41 1.42
N LEU A 238 -1.12 -10.65 1.13
CA LEU A 238 -0.55 -9.69 2.08
C LEU A 238 -1.63 -8.70 2.54
N GLY A 239 -2.47 -8.22 1.63
CA GLY A 239 -3.57 -7.31 1.89
C GLY A 239 -4.57 -7.82 2.94
N VAL A 240 -4.89 -9.10 2.90
CA VAL A 240 -5.71 -9.76 3.93
C VAL A 240 -4.98 -9.75 5.28
N VAL A 241 -3.72 -10.16 5.33
CA VAL A 241 -2.91 -10.18 6.57
C VAL A 241 -2.86 -8.80 7.21
N LEU A 242 -2.56 -7.76 6.42
CA LEU A 242 -2.46 -6.37 6.91
C LEU A 242 -3.81 -5.84 7.44
N ALA A 243 -4.93 -6.16 6.77
CA ALA A 243 -6.25 -5.79 7.26
C ALA A 243 -6.60 -6.49 8.59
N LEU A 244 -6.26 -7.78 8.72
CA LEU A 244 -6.46 -8.53 9.98
C LEU A 244 -5.58 -7.99 11.11
N LEU A 245 -4.33 -7.61 10.84
CA LEU A 245 -3.45 -6.97 11.81
C LEU A 245 -4.02 -5.63 12.30
N MET A 246 -4.55 -4.81 11.40
CA MET A 246 -5.22 -3.56 11.79
C MET A 246 -6.40 -3.82 12.73
N LEU A 247 -7.28 -4.76 12.37
CA LEU A 247 -8.44 -5.14 13.20
C LEU A 247 -8.02 -5.63 14.59
N LYS A 248 -6.96 -6.43 14.67
CA LYS A 248 -6.44 -6.99 15.92
C LYS A 248 -5.80 -5.93 16.83
N ASN A 249 -5.38 -4.79 16.27
CA ASN A 249 -4.70 -3.73 16.98
C ASN A 249 -5.57 -2.47 17.13
N ASN A 250 -6.85 -2.64 17.44
CA ASN A 250 -7.81 -1.55 17.67
C ASN A 250 -7.87 -0.55 16.51
N ASP A 251 -7.90 -1.05 15.30
CA ASP A 251 -7.92 -0.28 14.06
C ASP A 251 -6.67 0.62 13.87
N SER A 252 -5.52 0.30 14.49
CA SER A 252 -4.27 1.03 14.28
C SER A 252 -3.58 0.60 12.98
N VAL A 253 -3.18 1.57 12.15
CA VAL A 253 -2.40 1.32 10.92
C VAL A 253 -0.92 1.05 11.21
N ILE A 254 -0.41 1.28 12.42
CA ILE A 254 1.00 1.10 12.75
C ILE A 254 1.43 -0.37 12.64
N ALA A 255 0.60 -1.32 13.10
CA ALA A 255 0.90 -2.73 13.01
C ALA A 255 1.02 -3.22 11.54
N PRO A 256 0.05 -2.94 10.64
CA PRO A 256 0.22 -3.25 9.22
C PRO A 256 1.38 -2.50 8.55
N ILE A 257 1.67 -1.23 8.88
CA ILE A 257 2.86 -0.52 8.35
C ILE A 257 4.14 -1.29 8.68
N LEU A 258 4.34 -1.71 9.93
CA LEU A 258 5.52 -2.44 10.36
C LEU A 258 5.63 -3.82 9.68
N CYS A 259 4.52 -4.53 9.54
CA CYS A 259 4.49 -5.83 8.85
C CYS A 259 4.80 -5.65 7.35
N HIS A 260 4.21 -4.67 6.71
CA HIS A 260 4.44 -4.37 5.29
C HIS A 260 5.89 -3.93 5.04
N ALA A 261 6.44 -3.05 5.87
CA ALA A 261 7.85 -2.68 5.83
C ALA A 261 8.77 -3.90 5.99
N GLY A 262 8.41 -4.81 6.92
CA GLY A 262 9.11 -6.09 7.09
C GLY A 262 9.02 -6.99 5.85
N PHE A 263 7.87 -7.06 5.20
CA PHE A 263 7.68 -7.83 3.97
C PHE A 263 8.55 -7.30 2.83
N ASN A 264 8.53 -6.00 2.58
CA ASN A 264 9.35 -5.37 1.55
C ASN A 264 10.84 -5.47 1.89
N GLY A 265 11.25 -5.22 3.14
CA GLY A 265 12.64 -5.41 3.58
C GLY A 265 13.11 -6.87 3.52
N GLY A 266 12.19 -7.82 3.68
CA GLY A 266 12.43 -9.25 3.56
C GLY A 266 12.90 -9.66 2.16
N SER A 267 12.47 -8.96 1.09
CA SER A 267 12.93 -9.22 -0.28
C SER A 267 14.42 -8.90 -0.44
N TYR A 268 14.87 -7.76 0.09
CA TYR A 268 16.29 -7.38 0.06
C TYR A 268 17.14 -8.31 0.94
N LEU A 269 16.62 -8.71 2.10
CA LEU A 269 17.30 -9.68 2.95
C LEU A 269 17.42 -11.04 2.28
N LEU A 270 16.38 -11.50 1.60
CA LEU A 270 16.40 -12.76 0.85
C LEU A 270 17.42 -12.69 -0.28
N GLN A 271 17.46 -11.60 -1.04
CA GLN A 271 18.45 -11.38 -2.09
C GLN A 271 19.88 -11.35 -1.53
N LEU A 272 20.09 -10.70 -0.38
CA LEU A 272 21.39 -10.68 0.30
C LEU A 272 21.85 -12.07 0.76
N LEU A 273 20.92 -12.89 1.27
CA LEU A 273 21.22 -14.24 1.77
C LEU A 273 21.48 -15.27 0.67
N LEU A 274 20.72 -15.17 -0.43
CA LEU A 274 20.79 -16.13 -1.53
C LEU A 274 21.78 -15.67 -2.62
N GLY A 275 21.92 -14.35 -2.83
CA GLY A 275 22.69 -13.78 -3.93
C GLY A 275 22.21 -14.32 -5.27
N GLU A 276 23.17 -14.58 -6.14
CA GLU A 276 22.95 -15.26 -7.41
C GLU A 276 23.02 -16.81 -7.28
N SER A 277 22.98 -17.31 -6.03
CA SER A 277 23.10 -18.74 -5.78
C SER A 277 21.83 -19.48 -6.16
N GLU A 278 21.91 -20.34 -7.16
CA GLU A 278 20.86 -21.31 -7.52
C GLU A 278 20.80 -22.50 -6.56
N SER A 279 21.35 -22.37 -5.35
CA SER A 279 21.41 -23.46 -4.36
C SER A 279 20.02 -23.77 -3.81
N THR A 280 19.34 -24.72 -4.43
CA THR A 280 18.04 -25.22 -3.96
C THR A 280 18.02 -25.61 -2.47
N PRO A 281 19.06 -26.29 -1.92
CA PRO A 281 19.09 -26.61 -0.48
C PRO A 281 19.11 -25.36 0.42
N LEU A 282 19.86 -24.31 0.06
CA LEU A 282 19.90 -23.07 0.83
C LEU A 282 18.55 -22.35 0.79
N TYR A 283 17.95 -22.26 -0.39
CA TYR A 283 16.62 -21.66 -0.53
C TYR A 283 15.56 -22.38 0.31
N LEU A 284 15.55 -23.71 0.29
CA LEU A 284 14.64 -24.53 1.13
C LEU A 284 14.92 -24.31 2.62
N ALA A 285 16.18 -24.26 3.04
CA ALA A 285 16.55 -24.02 4.44
C ALA A 285 16.06 -22.64 4.92
N VAL A 286 16.24 -21.59 4.11
CA VAL A 286 15.72 -20.24 4.39
C VAL A 286 14.20 -20.25 4.46
N THR A 287 13.52 -20.93 3.55
CA THR A 287 12.05 -21.02 3.54
C THR A 287 11.52 -21.74 4.79
N VAL A 288 12.13 -22.85 5.19
CA VAL A 288 11.74 -23.61 6.42
C VAL A 288 11.98 -22.77 7.66
N ALA A 289 13.14 -22.10 7.77
CA ALA A 289 13.42 -21.18 8.87
C ALA A 289 12.40 -20.03 8.93
N SER A 290 12.07 -19.46 7.77
CA SER A 290 11.06 -18.39 7.65
C SER A 290 9.66 -18.88 8.04
N LEU A 291 9.29 -20.11 7.72
CA LEU A 291 8.01 -20.71 8.14
C LEU A 291 7.95 -20.87 9.67
N ALA A 292 9.03 -21.31 10.29
CA ALA A 292 9.10 -21.42 11.76
C ALA A 292 8.98 -20.02 12.41
N MET A 293 9.68 -19.03 11.87
CA MET A 293 9.59 -17.64 12.35
C MET A 293 8.23 -17.01 12.09
N LEU A 294 7.57 -17.35 10.99
CA LEU A 294 6.20 -16.93 10.67
C LEU A 294 5.21 -17.44 11.72
N ILE A 295 5.31 -18.71 12.10
CA ILE A 295 4.48 -19.31 13.14
C ILE A 295 4.73 -18.61 14.49
N LEU A 296 6.00 -18.43 14.88
CA LEU A 296 6.38 -17.78 16.13
C LEU A 296 5.88 -16.33 16.18
N SER A 297 6.15 -15.55 15.14
CA SER A 297 5.76 -14.15 15.09
C SER A 297 4.24 -13.97 15.04
N SER A 298 3.52 -14.86 14.35
CA SER A 298 2.06 -14.91 14.39
C SER A 298 1.53 -15.15 15.80
N PHE A 299 2.10 -16.12 16.52
CA PHE A 299 1.74 -16.36 17.92
C PHE A 299 2.01 -15.13 18.80
N MET A 300 3.19 -14.50 18.66
CA MET A 300 3.59 -13.31 19.45
C MET A 300 2.72 -12.09 19.16
N THR A 301 2.24 -11.92 17.92
CA THR A 301 1.36 -10.82 17.53
C THR A 301 -0.11 -11.03 17.90
N LEU A 302 -0.56 -12.28 17.96
CA LEU A 302 -1.96 -12.63 18.19
C LEU A 302 -2.32 -12.91 19.66
N ARG A 303 -1.36 -13.31 20.51
CA ARG A 303 -1.63 -13.59 21.92
C ARG A 303 -2.19 -12.37 22.64
N PRO A 304 -3.09 -12.51 23.62
CA PRO A 304 -3.54 -11.43 24.49
C PRO A 304 -2.33 -10.77 25.19
N ILE A 305 -2.38 -9.45 25.39
CA ILE A 305 -1.42 -8.79 26.28
C ILE A 305 -2.01 -8.94 27.68
N PRO A 306 -1.23 -9.41 28.67
CA PRO A 306 -1.66 -9.36 30.06
C PRO A 306 -1.99 -7.90 30.40
N ASP A 307 -3.16 -7.68 30.99
CA ASP A 307 -3.49 -6.38 31.56
C ASP A 307 -2.37 -6.02 32.56
N LYS A 308 -1.84 -4.80 32.45
CA LYS A 308 -0.95 -4.29 33.49
C LYS A 308 -1.82 -4.11 34.74
N GLU A 309 -1.61 -4.94 35.76
CA GLU A 309 -2.08 -4.71 37.10
C GLU A 309 -1.60 -3.35 37.65
#